data_c96d3d7bc8fe749375192ea247f77e62
#
_entry.id   c96d3d7bc8fe749375192ea247f77e62
#
_cell.length_a   1.000
_cell.length_b   1.000
_cell.length_c   1.000
_cell.angle_alpha   90.00
_cell.angle_beta   90.00
_cell.angle_gamma   90.00
#
_symmetry.space_group_name_H-M   'P 1'
#
loop_
_entity.id
_entity.type
_entity.pdbx_description
1 polymer ?
#
loop_
_entity_poly.entity_id
_entity_poly.type
_entity_poly.pdbx_seq_one_letter_code
_entity_poly.pdbx_strand_id
1 'polypeptide(L)'
;MEATKKLNGKAVAKWFSNNAIIVMMLAVSLIVGIMHPNFFSGTNMINLFKNVSIRYIIALGISGCLITTGNDLSAGRLAGFAACLACIFAQTEGAAGKFYPNMHTLPTPVVFILVIAICAIIGLCNGLVVSYLKVQPFIATLGMQQVVYGICLVYTGGTPIGSLNKNFTSLASNTIIGIPVLIWIALVVAACFWFLYNKTRHGKYMYAIGGNEAAAEVAGVNVYATKIRIYILASCMFGLAGCLLAAKSGGASVNTAMGYELDAIAASTIGGVSTTGGVGTVPGILVGVLVFELMKVALQFMNVNSSYTYIVQGLVIIVAVAIDIRKYLAKK
;
A
#
# COMPACT_ATOMS: atom_id res chain seq x y z
N MET A 1 -6.92 -44.74 14.54
CA MET A 1 -8.08 -44.01 15.12
C MET A 1 -7.67 -42.55 15.30
N GLU A 2 -7.93 -41.72 14.33
CA GLU A 2 -7.66 -40.26 14.40
C GLU A 2 -8.69 -39.60 15.31
N ALA A 3 -8.19 -38.97 16.36
CA ALA A 3 -9.02 -38.20 17.28
C ALA A 3 -9.53 -36.95 16.54
N THR A 4 -10.79 -36.97 16.13
CA THR A 4 -11.53 -35.79 15.68
C THR A 4 -11.48 -34.72 16.78
N LYS A 5 -10.64 -33.71 16.60
CA LYS A 5 -10.55 -32.53 17.47
C LYS A 5 -11.92 -31.84 17.47
N LYS A 6 -12.76 -32.07 18.46
CA LYS A 6 -14.02 -31.34 18.64
C LYS A 6 -13.71 -29.85 18.62
N LEU A 7 -14.20 -29.14 17.64
CA LEU A 7 -14.14 -27.68 17.55
C LEU A 7 -14.76 -27.11 18.83
N ASN A 8 -13.93 -26.55 19.68
CA ASN A 8 -14.38 -25.94 20.92
C ASN A 8 -15.14 -24.65 20.58
N GLY A 9 -16.46 -24.60 20.75
CA GLY A 9 -17.32 -23.49 20.41
C GLY A 9 -16.82 -22.13 20.96
N LYS A 10 -16.18 -22.14 22.14
CA LYS A 10 -15.52 -20.95 22.70
C LYS A 10 -14.33 -20.46 21.87
N ALA A 11 -13.54 -21.39 21.29
CA ALA A 11 -12.41 -21.04 20.43
C ALA A 11 -12.89 -20.45 19.11
N VAL A 12 -13.95 -21.00 18.53
CA VAL A 12 -14.60 -20.50 17.31
C VAL A 12 -15.18 -19.12 17.54
N ALA A 13 -15.95 -18.91 18.61
CA ALA A 13 -16.51 -17.59 18.96
C ALA A 13 -15.42 -16.54 19.19
N LYS A 14 -14.33 -16.90 19.86
CA LYS A 14 -13.17 -16.03 20.06
C LYS A 14 -12.47 -15.67 18.74
N TRP A 15 -12.36 -16.62 17.81
CA TRP A 15 -11.80 -16.37 16.48
C TRP A 15 -12.68 -15.40 15.69
N PHE A 16 -14.01 -15.59 15.68
CA PHE A 16 -14.96 -14.68 15.03
C PHE A 16 -14.90 -13.28 15.65
N SER A 17 -14.87 -13.17 16.97
CA SER A 17 -14.74 -11.88 17.66
C SER A 17 -13.42 -11.16 17.29
N ASN A 18 -12.31 -11.90 17.22
CA ASN A 18 -11.00 -11.35 16.88
C ASN A 18 -10.89 -10.90 15.42
N ASN A 19 -11.67 -11.48 14.50
CA ASN A 19 -11.66 -11.21 13.08
C ASN A 19 -13.01 -10.63 12.59
N ALA A 20 -13.76 -10.00 13.47
CA ALA A 20 -15.13 -9.54 13.18
C ALA A 20 -15.24 -8.66 11.93
N ILE A 21 -14.27 -7.75 11.70
CA ILE A 21 -14.23 -6.88 10.52
C ILE A 21 -14.07 -7.72 9.25
N ILE A 22 -13.12 -8.66 9.25
CA ILE A 22 -12.86 -9.54 8.09
C ILE A 22 -14.12 -10.36 7.76
N VAL A 23 -14.72 -10.97 8.79
CA VAL A 23 -15.94 -11.77 8.64
C VAL A 23 -17.10 -10.94 8.11
N MET A 24 -17.31 -9.75 8.68
CA MET A 24 -18.37 -8.83 8.23
C MET A 24 -18.18 -8.42 6.75
N MET A 25 -16.96 -8.06 6.37
CA MET A 25 -16.65 -7.67 4.99
C MET A 25 -16.84 -8.81 3.99
N LEU A 26 -16.42 -10.02 4.36
CA LEU A 26 -16.63 -11.21 3.53
C LEU A 26 -18.12 -11.55 3.41
N ALA A 27 -18.88 -11.41 4.48
CA ALA A 27 -20.33 -11.62 4.47
C ALA A 27 -21.03 -10.61 3.55
N VAL A 28 -20.69 -9.32 3.65
CA VAL A 28 -21.22 -8.29 2.73
C VAL A 28 -20.86 -8.59 1.29
N SER A 29 -19.62 -8.97 1.01
CA SER A 29 -19.17 -9.32 -0.34
C SER A 29 -19.93 -10.54 -0.90
N LEU A 30 -20.21 -11.52 -0.06
CA LEU A 30 -21.00 -12.70 -0.45
C LEU A 30 -22.45 -12.33 -0.77
N ILE A 31 -23.09 -11.52 0.07
CA ILE A 31 -24.46 -11.03 -0.15
C ILE A 31 -24.54 -10.26 -1.48
N VAL A 32 -23.61 -9.32 -1.71
CA VAL A 32 -23.54 -8.55 -2.96
C VAL A 32 -23.32 -9.47 -4.16
N GLY A 33 -22.46 -10.48 -4.02
CA GLY A 33 -22.21 -11.47 -5.08
C GLY A 33 -23.43 -12.33 -5.44
N ILE A 34 -24.31 -12.60 -4.47
CA ILE A 34 -25.58 -13.29 -4.71
C ILE A 34 -26.58 -12.35 -5.42
N MET A 35 -26.60 -11.07 -5.02
CA MET A 35 -27.53 -10.08 -5.61
C MET A 35 -27.10 -9.62 -7.00
N HIS A 36 -25.80 -9.63 -7.30
CA HIS A 36 -25.22 -9.14 -8.55
C HIS A 36 -24.37 -10.23 -9.22
N PRO A 37 -24.89 -10.99 -10.20
CA PRO A 37 -24.18 -12.11 -10.83
C PRO A 37 -22.81 -11.76 -11.41
N ASN A 38 -22.62 -10.51 -11.87
CA ASN A 38 -21.36 -10.03 -12.44
C ASN A 38 -20.28 -9.73 -11.38
N PHE A 39 -20.62 -9.74 -10.10
CA PHE A 39 -19.65 -9.48 -9.02
C PHE A 39 -18.51 -10.50 -9.02
N PHE A 40 -18.83 -11.79 -9.18
CA PHE A 40 -17.83 -12.86 -9.28
C PHE A 40 -17.43 -13.19 -10.72
N SER A 41 -17.73 -12.33 -11.71
CA SER A 41 -17.27 -12.54 -13.09
C SER A 41 -15.74 -12.54 -13.16
N GLY A 42 -15.17 -13.33 -14.09
CA GLY A 42 -13.72 -13.44 -14.27
C GLY A 42 -13.06 -12.07 -14.51
N THR A 43 -13.70 -11.20 -15.32
CA THR A 43 -13.21 -9.86 -15.59
C THR A 43 -13.14 -9.00 -14.32
N ASN A 44 -14.19 -9.02 -13.49
CA ASN A 44 -14.21 -8.26 -12.25
C ASN A 44 -13.17 -8.78 -11.25
N MET A 45 -13.05 -10.11 -11.11
CA MET A 45 -12.02 -10.71 -10.25
C MET A 45 -10.61 -10.35 -10.69
N ILE A 46 -10.31 -10.39 -11.99
CA ILE A 46 -9.03 -9.98 -12.54
C ILE A 46 -8.75 -8.50 -12.20
N ASN A 47 -9.73 -7.62 -12.37
CA ASN A 47 -9.58 -6.20 -12.05
C ASN A 47 -9.40 -5.97 -10.54
N LEU A 48 -10.13 -6.69 -9.70
CA LEU A 48 -9.98 -6.69 -8.25
C LEU A 48 -8.54 -7.08 -7.85
N PHE A 49 -8.03 -8.20 -8.37
CA PHE A 49 -6.66 -8.62 -8.05
C PHE A 49 -5.59 -7.68 -8.59
N LYS A 50 -5.81 -7.03 -9.74
CA LYS A 50 -4.91 -5.96 -10.22
C LYS A 50 -4.89 -4.76 -9.26
N ASN A 51 -6.03 -4.35 -8.72
CA ASN A 51 -6.13 -3.29 -7.72
C ASN A 51 -5.45 -3.71 -6.40
N VAL A 52 -5.77 -4.92 -5.92
CA VAL A 52 -5.15 -5.51 -4.72
C VAL A 52 -3.63 -5.50 -4.86
N SER A 53 -3.08 -5.88 -6.02
CA SER A 53 -1.64 -5.92 -6.25
C SER A 53 -0.95 -4.57 -6.00
N ILE A 54 -1.49 -3.50 -6.56
CA ILE A 54 -0.93 -2.15 -6.40
C ILE A 54 -1.05 -1.66 -4.96
N ARG A 55 -2.23 -1.81 -4.34
CA ARG A 55 -2.48 -1.40 -2.95
C ARG A 55 -1.68 -2.23 -1.95
N TYR A 56 -1.46 -3.50 -2.24
CA TYR A 56 -0.65 -4.38 -1.42
C TYR A 56 0.82 -3.96 -1.39
N ILE A 57 1.38 -3.54 -2.54
CA ILE A 57 2.74 -3.00 -2.60
C ILE A 57 2.86 -1.74 -1.73
N ILE A 58 1.87 -0.82 -1.78
CA ILE A 58 1.86 0.37 -0.91
C ILE A 58 1.74 -0.05 0.56
N ALA A 59 0.86 -0.97 0.88
CA ALA A 59 0.64 -1.44 2.24
C ALA A 59 1.88 -2.14 2.82
N LEU A 60 2.62 -2.91 2.01
CA LEU A 60 3.91 -3.48 2.40
C LEU A 60 4.93 -2.39 2.72
N GLY A 61 5.00 -1.32 1.91
CA GLY A 61 5.84 -0.17 2.21
C GLY A 61 5.51 0.48 3.55
N ILE A 62 4.23 0.81 3.78
CA ILE A 62 3.77 1.44 5.02
C ILE A 62 3.94 0.53 6.24
N SER A 63 3.80 -0.79 6.07
CA SER A 63 3.82 -1.73 7.19
C SER A 63 5.11 -1.68 8.01
N GLY A 64 6.26 -1.45 7.37
CA GLY A 64 7.53 -1.27 8.08
C GLY A 64 7.50 -0.06 9.01
N CYS A 65 6.93 1.06 8.55
CA CYS A 65 6.74 2.25 9.37
C CYS A 65 5.80 1.96 10.54
N LEU A 66 4.65 1.32 10.31
CA LEU A 66 3.69 0.96 11.37
C LEU A 66 4.30 0.05 12.42
N ILE A 67 5.03 -0.99 12.01
CA ILE A 67 5.67 -1.94 12.93
C ILE A 67 6.70 -1.21 13.83
N THR A 68 7.32 -0.12 13.37
CA THR A 68 8.25 0.69 14.17
C THR A 68 7.60 1.90 14.85
N THR A 69 6.30 1.82 15.15
CA THR A 69 5.50 2.89 15.80
C THR A 69 5.44 4.20 15.03
N GLY A 70 5.75 4.16 13.72
CA GLY A 70 5.66 5.31 12.81
C GLY A 70 4.47 5.20 11.87
N ASN A 71 4.19 6.29 11.16
CA ASN A 71 3.26 6.33 10.05
C ASN A 71 3.94 7.02 8.87
N ASP A 72 3.53 6.70 7.64
CA ASP A 72 3.93 7.46 6.46
C ASP A 72 2.69 7.91 5.68
N LEU A 73 2.27 9.15 5.95
CA LEU A 73 1.14 9.77 5.26
C LEU A 73 1.50 10.32 3.88
N SER A 74 2.80 10.37 3.53
CA SER A 74 3.21 10.82 2.22
C SER A 74 2.97 9.78 1.11
N ALA A 75 2.64 8.53 1.48
CA ALA A 75 2.55 7.37 0.58
C ALA A 75 1.67 7.60 -0.65
N GLY A 76 0.45 8.11 -0.47
CA GLY A 76 -0.48 8.34 -1.58
C GLY A 76 0.00 9.42 -2.52
N ARG A 77 0.44 10.57 -1.97
CA ARG A 77 0.96 11.67 -2.81
C ARG A 77 2.27 11.30 -3.49
N LEU A 78 3.13 10.53 -2.83
CA LEU A 78 4.38 10.05 -3.42
C LEU A 78 4.11 9.03 -4.53
N ALA A 79 3.15 8.12 -4.35
CA ALA A 79 2.72 7.21 -5.41
C ALA A 79 2.07 7.96 -6.58
N GLY A 80 1.29 9.01 -6.33
CA GLY A 80 0.72 9.88 -7.35
C GLY A 80 1.79 10.65 -8.13
N PHE A 81 2.77 11.23 -7.44
CA PHE A 81 3.91 11.89 -8.06
C PHE A 81 4.74 10.92 -8.90
N ALA A 82 5.01 9.72 -8.37
CA ALA A 82 5.66 8.65 -9.11
C ALA A 82 4.90 8.26 -10.38
N ALA A 83 3.56 8.20 -10.31
CA ALA A 83 2.73 7.95 -11.48
C ALA A 83 2.84 9.06 -12.53
N CYS A 84 2.83 10.33 -12.11
CA CYS A 84 3.04 11.46 -13.02
C CYS A 84 4.42 11.42 -13.70
N LEU A 85 5.49 11.18 -12.91
CA LEU A 85 6.85 11.01 -13.47
C LEU A 85 6.93 9.86 -14.46
N ALA A 86 6.36 8.70 -14.10
CA ALA A 86 6.32 7.53 -14.97
C ALA A 86 5.58 7.84 -16.28
N CYS A 87 4.45 8.57 -16.20
CA CYS A 87 3.72 9.01 -17.40
C CYS A 87 4.59 9.92 -18.28
N ILE A 88 5.24 10.93 -17.69
CA ILE A 88 6.08 11.87 -18.44
C ILE A 88 7.20 11.13 -19.21
N PHE A 89 7.89 10.21 -18.53
CA PHE A 89 9.01 9.48 -19.14
C PHE A 89 8.57 8.40 -20.14
N ALA A 90 7.32 7.91 -20.01
CA ALA A 90 6.78 6.84 -20.86
C ALA A 90 5.83 7.37 -21.97
N GLN A 91 5.69 8.69 -22.17
CA GLN A 91 4.86 9.23 -23.25
C GLN A 91 5.36 8.79 -24.64
N THR A 92 4.41 8.49 -25.52
CA THR A 92 4.69 8.11 -26.91
C THR A 92 5.35 9.25 -27.67
N GLU A 93 6.29 8.94 -28.56
CA GLU A 93 6.90 9.91 -29.45
C GLU A 93 5.83 10.52 -30.39
N GLY A 94 5.89 11.83 -30.58
CA GLY A 94 4.93 12.55 -31.45
C GLY A 94 3.52 12.69 -30.85
N ALA A 95 3.28 12.31 -29.60
CA ALA A 95 1.98 12.52 -28.98
C ALA A 95 1.65 14.00 -28.86
N ALA A 96 0.41 14.38 -29.24
CA ALA A 96 -0.10 15.71 -29.00
C ALA A 96 -0.10 16.01 -27.48
N GLY A 97 0.50 17.15 -27.09
CA GLY A 97 0.64 17.50 -25.66
C GLY A 97 1.71 16.70 -24.91
N LYS A 98 2.73 16.20 -25.59
CA LYS A 98 3.89 15.59 -24.96
C LYS A 98 4.58 16.59 -24.03
N PHE A 99 4.84 16.19 -22.80
CA PHE A 99 5.38 17.07 -21.75
C PHE A 99 6.76 17.65 -22.12
N TYR A 100 7.63 16.76 -22.64
CA TYR A 100 8.92 17.15 -23.23
C TYR A 100 8.95 16.77 -24.70
N PRO A 101 8.65 17.72 -25.65
CA PRO A 101 8.52 17.41 -27.07
C PRO A 101 9.73 16.69 -27.67
N ASN A 102 10.94 17.09 -27.26
CA ASN A 102 12.21 16.60 -27.82
C ASN A 102 12.79 15.39 -27.07
N MET A 103 12.14 14.90 -26.00
CA MET A 103 12.63 13.75 -25.26
C MET A 103 12.19 12.44 -25.91
N HIS A 104 13.12 11.53 -26.15
CA HIS A 104 12.78 10.18 -26.57
C HIS A 104 12.03 9.43 -25.46
N THR A 105 11.11 8.54 -25.85
CA THR A 105 10.41 7.68 -24.91
C THR A 105 11.42 6.75 -24.23
N LEU A 106 11.50 6.77 -22.90
CA LEU A 106 12.44 5.93 -22.18
C LEU A 106 11.97 4.47 -22.16
N PRO A 107 12.90 3.50 -22.22
CA PRO A 107 12.57 2.09 -21.99
C PRO A 107 11.94 1.87 -20.62
N THR A 108 10.92 1.03 -20.56
CA THR A 108 10.15 0.76 -19.34
C THR A 108 11.01 0.46 -18.10
N PRO A 109 12.05 -0.39 -18.13
CA PRO A 109 12.89 -0.62 -16.96
C PRO A 109 13.61 0.65 -16.46
N VAL A 110 14.04 1.52 -17.39
CA VAL A 110 14.71 2.78 -17.07
C VAL A 110 13.74 3.72 -16.35
N VAL A 111 12.49 3.82 -16.81
CA VAL A 111 11.43 4.60 -16.15
C VAL A 111 11.25 4.13 -14.70
N PHE A 112 11.14 2.82 -14.46
CA PHE A 112 11.01 2.27 -13.11
C PHE A 112 12.20 2.62 -12.22
N ILE A 113 13.42 2.42 -12.71
CA ILE A 113 14.63 2.70 -11.93
C ILE A 113 14.71 4.18 -11.55
N LEU A 114 14.48 5.09 -12.51
CA LEU A 114 14.54 6.53 -12.26
C LEU A 114 13.48 6.98 -11.26
N VAL A 115 12.23 6.55 -11.45
CA VAL A 115 11.12 6.94 -10.57
C VAL A 115 11.31 6.40 -9.16
N ILE A 116 11.71 5.14 -9.01
CA ILE A 116 11.99 4.53 -7.70
C ILE A 116 13.17 5.24 -7.02
N ALA A 117 14.22 5.61 -7.77
CA ALA A 117 15.35 6.34 -7.21
C ALA A 117 14.95 7.74 -6.70
N ILE A 118 14.11 8.48 -7.45
CA ILE A 118 13.58 9.77 -6.99
C ILE A 118 12.75 9.59 -5.72
N CYS A 119 11.88 8.58 -5.67
CA CYS A 119 11.08 8.27 -4.48
C CYS A 119 11.96 7.88 -3.29
N ALA A 120 13.04 7.12 -3.51
CA ALA A 120 14.00 6.74 -2.48
C ALA A 120 14.68 7.96 -1.83
N ILE A 121 14.98 9.00 -2.61
CA ILE A 121 15.53 10.26 -2.09
C ILE A 121 14.52 10.93 -1.16
N ILE A 122 13.24 10.97 -1.53
CA ILE A 122 12.18 11.53 -0.68
C ILE A 122 12.04 10.68 0.61
N GLY A 123 12.10 9.36 0.49
CA GLY A 123 12.12 8.45 1.64
C GLY A 123 13.33 8.65 2.55
N LEU A 124 14.51 8.92 1.98
CA LEU A 124 15.69 9.29 2.74
C LEU A 124 15.45 10.59 3.53
N CYS A 125 14.85 11.62 2.91
CA CYS A 125 14.50 12.86 3.60
C CYS A 125 13.54 12.60 4.77
N ASN A 126 12.45 11.82 4.56
CA ASN A 126 11.54 11.43 5.64
C ASN A 126 12.28 10.69 6.75
N GLY A 127 13.09 9.71 6.39
CA GLY A 127 13.88 8.94 7.35
C GLY A 127 14.85 9.79 8.18
N LEU A 128 15.51 10.77 7.56
CA LEU A 128 16.40 11.71 8.26
C LEU A 128 15.63 12.61 9.22
N VAL A 129 14.51 13.19 8.78
CA VAL A 129 13.69 14.07 9.62
C VAL A 129 13.13 13.31 10.83
N VAL A 130 12.62 12.11 10.63
CA VAL A 130 12.07 11.30 11.73
C VAL A 130 13.17 10.78 12.66
N SER A 131 14.30 10.33 12.12
CA SER A 131 15.33 9.68 12.93
C SER A 131 16.25 10.67 13.62
N TYR A 132 16.85 11.61 12.88
CA TYR A 132 17.85 12.54 13.44
C TYR A 132 17.23 13.79 14.05
N LEU A 133 16.22 14.40 13.39
CA LEU A 133 15.54 15.57 13.94
C LEU A 133 14.49 15.20 14.98
N LYS A 134 14.21 13.88 15.16
CA LYS A 134 13.23 13.34 16.12
C LYS A 134 11.84 13.96 15.98
N VAL A 135 11.50 14.43 14.77
CA VAL A 135 10.15 14.92 14.48
C VAL A 135 9.20 13.73 14.50
N GLN A 136 8.04 13.93 15.10
CA GLN A 136 7.02 12.89 15.15
C GLN A 136 6.66 12.43 13.74
N PRO A 137 6.66 11.10 13.44
CA PRO A 137 6.46 10.56 12.10
C PRO A 137 5.23 11.11 11.37
N PHE A 138 4.11 11.23 12.09
CA PHE A 138 2.87 11.79 11.55
C PHE A 138 3.06 13.21 11.00
N ILE A 139 3.71 14.09 11.77
CA ILE A 139 3.95 15.49 11.38
C ILE A 139 4.93 15.58 10.21
N ALA A 140 6.04 14.83 10.30
CA ALA A 140 7.07 14.81 9.27
C ALA A 140 6.51 14.38 7.90
N THR A 141 5.76 13.27 7.88
CA THR A 141 5.23 12.70 6.64
C THR A 141 4.01 13.45 6.12
N LEU A 142 3.20 14.06 6.98
CA LEU A 142 2.13 14.98 6.58
C LEU A 142 2.72 16.24 5.91
N GLY A 143 3.79 16.80 6.47
CA GLY A 143 4.53 17.90 5.84
C GLY A 143 5.10 17.49 4.48
N MET A 144 5.75 16.33 4.40
CA MET A 144 6.29 15.80 3.15
C MET A 144 5.19 15.52 2.11
N GLN A 145 4.02 15.07 2.52
CA GLN A 145 2.84 14.91 1.67
C GLN A 145 2.51 16.22 0.93
N GLN A 146 2.51 17.35 1.65
CA GLN A 146 2.23 18.66 1.06
C GLN A 146 3.37 19.13 0.15
N VAL A 147 4.62 18.89 0.55
CA VAL A 147 5.80 19.23 -0.28
C VAL A 147 5.74 18.46 -1.61
N VAL A 148 5.53 17.15 -1.57
CA VAL A 148 5.43 16.30 -2.78
C VAL A 148 4.25 16.72 -3.67
N TYR A 149 3.11 17.04 -3.06
CA TYR A 149 1.95 17.54 -3.81
C TYR A 149 2.25 18.88 -4.49
N GLY A 150 2.88 19.81 -3.78
CA GLY A 150 3.30 21.10 -4.33
C GLY A 150 4.31 20.94 -5.48
N ILE A 151 5.33 20.09 -5.30
CA ILE A 151 6.30 19.77 -6.37
C ILE A 151 5.56 19.20 -7.59
N CYS A 152 4.64 18.26 -7.37
CA CYS A 152 3.86 17.65 -8.45
C CYS A 152 3.04 18.71 -9.20
N LEU A 153 2.36 19.62 -8.50
CA LEU A 153 1.59 20.70 -9.09
C LEU A 153 2.46 21.65 -9.91
N VAL A 154 3.58 22.12 -9.35
CA VAL A 154 4.50 23.03 -10.04
C VAL A 154 5.10 22.35 -11.28
N TYR A 155 5.52 21.10 -11.14
CA TYR A 155 6.18 20.35 -12.20
C TYR A 155 5.23 19.98 -13.34
N THR A 156 3.97 19.60 -13.05
CA THR A 156 2.99 19.20 -14.08
C THR A 156 2.08 20.32 -14.56
N GLY A 157 2.12 21.48 -13.91
CA GLY A 157 1.15 22.56 -14.15
C GLY A 157 -0.29 22.14 -13.81
N GLY A 158 -0.47 21.07 -13.00
CA GLY A 158 -1.78 20.53 -12.65
C GLY A 158 -2.49 19.79 -13.79
N THR A 159 -1.85 19.65 -14.96
CA THR A 159 -2.46 19.01 -16.14
C THR A 159 -2.35 17.49 -16.08
N PRO A 160 -3.41 16.74 -16.43
CA PRO A 160 -3.32 15.28 -16.58
C PRO A 160 -2.35 14.88 -17.70
N ILE A 161 -1.59 13.81 -17.46
CA ILE A 161 -0.59 13.28 -18.38
C ILE A 161 -1.05 11.92 -18.87
N GLY A 162 -1.17 11.76 -20.18
CA GLY A 162 -1.58 10.52 -20.84
C GLY A 162 -0.72 10.22 -22.07
N SER A 163 -1.28 9.47 -23.01
CA SER A 163 -0.65 9.06 -24.27
C SER A 163 0.63 8.25 -24.06
N LEU A 164 0.54 7.21 -23.21
CA LEU A 164 1.66 6.36 -22.84
C LEU A 164 2.00 5.36 -23.93
N ASN A 165 3.28 4.99 -24.03
CA ASN A 165 3.76 3.95 -24.93
C ASN A 165 3.11 2.58 -24.59
N LYS A 166 2.76 1.84 -25.64
CA LYS A 166 2.15 0.50 -25.53
C LYS A 166 3.00 -0.48 -24.72
N ASN A 167 4.34 -0.41 -24.83
CA ASN A 167 5.24 -1.27 -24.04
C ASN A 167 5.12 -1.01 -22.53
N PHE A 168 4.86 0.23 -22.12
CA PHE A 168 4.65 0.57 -20.72
C PHE A 168 3.28 0.12 -20.22
N THR A 169 2.21 0.41 -20.97
CA THR A 169 0.84 0.05 -20.60
C THR A 169 0.58 -1.47 -20.70
N SER A 170 1.35 -2.19 -21.53
CA SER A 170 1.26 -3.65 -21.66
C SER A 170 1.59 -4.41 -20.37
N LEU A 171 2.37 -3.81 -19.45
CA LEU A 171 2.59 -4.37 -18.11
C LEU A 171 1.29 -4.64 -17.36
N ALA A 172 0.27 -3.80 -17.55
CA ALA A 172 -1.01 -3.95 -16.88
C ALA A 172 -2.00 -4.84 -17.65
N SER A 173 -1.80 -5.01 -18.97
CA SER A 173 -2.68 -5.83 -19.84
C SER A 173 -2.14 -7.24 -20.06
N ASN A 174 -0.82 -7.42 -20.08
CA ASN A 174 -0.19 -8.72 -20.32
C ASN A 174 -0.44 -9.70 -19.18
N THR A 175 -0.48 -10.98 -19.56
CA THR A 175 -0.63 -12.11 -18.66
C THR A 175 0.51 -13.12 -18.85
N ILE A 176 0.93 -13.72 -17.75
CA ILE A 176 1.87 -14.87 -17.75
C ILE A 176 1.07 -16.04 -17.17
N ILE A 177 0.95 -17.13 -17.95
CA ILE A 177 0.15 -18.32 -17.58
C ILE A 177 -1.30 -17.93 -17.23
N GLY A 178 -1.91 -16.97 -17.98
CA GLY A 178 -3.27 -16.50 -17.74
C GLY A 178 -3.45 -15.56 -16.54
N ILE A 179 -2.41 -15.26 -15.78
CA ILE A 179 -2.42 -14.37 -14.60
C ILE A 179 -1.78 -13.03 -14.98
N PRO A 180 -2.42 -11.87 -14.67
CA PRO A 180 -1.87 -10.55 -14.94
C PRO A 180 -0.47 -10.34 -14.35
N VAL A 181 0.41 -9.68 -15.10
CA VAL A 181 1.80 -9.38 -14.69
C VAL A 181 1.86 -8.61 -13.37
N LEU A 182 0.90 -7.72 -13.11
CA LEU A 182 0.80 -6.98 -11.86
C LEU A 182 0.75 -7.89 -10.63
N ILE A 183 0.03 -9.02 -10.73
CA ILE A 183 -0.09 -9.99 -9.63
C ILE A 183 1.26 -10.65 -9.37
N TRP A 184 1.98 -11.03 -10.43
CA TRP A 184 3.32 -11.62 -10.30
C TRP A 184 4.31 -10.65 -9.65
N ILE A 185 4.28 -9.37 -10.04
CA ILE A 185 5.12 -8.34 -9.42
C ILE A 185 4.80 -8.23 -7.93
N ALA A 186 3.51 -8.16 -7.55
CA ALA A 186 3.10 -8.08 -6.16
C ALA A 186 3.52 -9.33 -5.35
N LEU A 187 3.44 -10.52 -5.94
CA LEU A 187 3.88 -11.76 -5.29
C LEU A 187 5.40 -11.79 -5.07
N VAL A 188 6.18 -11.34 -6.05
CA VAL A 188 7.64 -11.23 -5.92
C VAL A 188 8.00 -10.24 -4.81
N VAL A 189 7.37 -9.05 -4.80
CA VAL A 189 7.56 -8.06 -3.74
C VAL A 189 7.18 -8.63 -2.38
N ALA A 190 6.06 -9.34 -2.29
CA ALA A 190 5.61 -10.00 -1.06
C ALA A 190 6.62 -11.04 -0.56
N ALA A 191 7.17 -11.86 -1.45
CA ALA A 191 8.20 -12.84 -1.11
C ALA A 191 9.47 -12.16 -0.59
N CYS A 192 9.90 -11.06 -1.24
CA CYS A 192 11.04 -10.27 -0.77
C CYS A 192 10.79 -9.66 0.61
N PHE A 193 9.61 -9.08 0.85
CA PHE A 193 9.25 -8.52 2.16
C PHE A 193 9.09 -9.60 3.22
N TRP A 194 8.51 -10.76 2.87
CA TRP A 194 8.44 -11.89 3.79
C TRP A 194 9.84 -12.35 4.21
N PHE A 195 10.78 -12.48 3.26
CA PHE A 195 12.16 -12.81 3.55
C PHE A 195 12.83 -11.73 4.41
N LEU A 196 12.66 -10.46 4.04
CA LEU A 196 13.21 -9.31 4.76
C LEU A 196 12.74 -9.30 6.23
N TYR A 197 11.45 -9.48 6.48
CA TYR A 197 10.88 -9.43 7.82
C TYR A 197 11.24 -10.63 8.67
N ASN A 198 11.25 -11.86 8.10
CA ASN A 198 11.39 -13.07 8.88
C ASN A 198 12.83 -13.63 8.93
N LYS A 199 13.67 -13.33 7.91
CA LYS A 199 14.96 -14.00 7.74
C LYS A 199 16.17 -13.07 7.87
N THR A 200 15.97 -11.74 7.95
CA THR A 200 17.08 -10.79 8.00
C THR A 200 17.25 -10.12 9.37
N ARG A 201 18.45 -9.56 9.61
CA ARG A 201 18.72 -8.72 10.78
C ARG A 201 17.85 -7.45 10.78
N HIS A 202 17.59 -6.90 9.58
CA HIS A 202 16.74 -5.71 9.43
C HIS A 202 15.32 -5.94 9.96
N GLY A 203 14.70 -7.06 9.62
CA GLY A 203 13.38 -7.44 10.14
C GLY A 203 13.39 -7.60 11.67
N LYS A 204 14.40 -8.31 12.22
CA LYS A 204 14.55 -8.46 13.67
C LYS A 204 14.66 -7.12 14.37
N TYR A 205 15.45 -6.19 13.83
CA TYR A 205 15.63 -4.84 14.40
C TYR A 205 14.33 -4.02 14.32
N MET A 206 13.61 -4.12 13.21
CA MET A 206 12.32 -3.46 13.03
C MET A 206 11.30 -3.88 14.10
N TYR A 207 11.14 -5.19 14.34
CA TYR A 207 10.25 -5.69 15.40
C TYR A 207 10.74 -5.34 16.80
N ALA A 208 12.05 -5.36 17.05
CA ALA A 208 12.62 -4.97 18.34
C ALA A 208 12.36 -3.49 18.65
N ILE A 209 12.59 -2.59 17.68
CA ILE A 209 12.32 -1.14 17.80
C ILE A 209 10.83 -0.92 18.08
N GLY A 210 9.94 -1.60 17.34
CA GLY A 210 8.50 -1.47 17.53
C GLY A 210 7.99 -2.03 18.86
N GLY A 211 8.69 -3.01 19.43
CA GLY A 211 8.37 -3.55 20.76
C GLY A 211 8.80 -2.62 21.90
N ASN A 212 10.03 -2.15 21.86
CA ASN A 212 10.57 -1.16 22.79
C ASN A 212 11.85 -0.54 22.20
N GLU A 213 11.75 0.71 21.75
CA GLU A 213 12.84 1.41 21.08
C GLU A 213 14.05 1.60 22.01
N ALA A 214 13.82 1.98 23.27
CA ALA A 214 14.91 2.20 24.23
C ALA A 214 15.63 0.89 24.57
N ALA A 215 14.90 -0.21 24.74
CA ALA A 215 15.50 -1.53 24.98
C ALA A 215 16.29 -2.02 23.76
N ALA A 216 15.80 -1.77 22.55
CA ALA A 216 16.49 -2.11 21.31
C ALA A 216 17.81 -1.33 21.19
N GLU A 217 17.82 -0.04 21.52
CA GLU A 217 19.01 0.80 21.51
C GLU A 217 20.08 0.30 22.50
N VAL A 218 19.67 -0.01 23.75
CA VAL A 218 20.56 -0.59 24.76
C VAL A 218 21.11 -1.96 24.34
N ALA A 219 20.33 -2.73 23.58
CA ALA A 219 20.77 -4.00 23.00
C ALA A 219 21.69 -3.85 21.78
N GLY A 220 22.12 -2.62 21.43
CA GLY A 220 23.07 -2.33 20.35
C GLY A 220 22.44 -2.24 18.96
N VAL A 221 21.11 -2.11 18.85
CA VAL A 221 20.44 -1.87 17.58
C VAL A 221 20.64 -0.40 17.16
N ASN A 222 21.17 -0.18 15.95
CA ASN A 222 21.23 1.17 15.39
C ASN A 222 19.81 1.58 14.92
N VAL A 223 19.07 2.22 15.83
CA VAL A 223 17.69 2.68 15.60
C VAL A 223 17.60 3.67 14.45
N TYR A 224 18.52 4.65 14.40
CA TYR A 224 18.53 5.69 13.36
C TYR A 224 18.66 5.10 11.96
N ALA A 225 19.69 4.29 11.74
CA ALA A 225 19.92 3.68 10.45
C ALA A 225 18.79 2.69 10.06
N THR A 226 18.20 2.02 11.03
CA THR A 226 17.08 1.08 10.77
C THR A 226 15.84 1.85 10.33
N LYS A 227 15.45 2.92 11.03
CA LYS A 227 14.30 3.77 10.66
C LYS A 227 14.51 4.40 9.28
N ILE A 228 15.70 4.97 8.99
CA ILE A 228 16.00 5.54 7.66
C ILE A 228 15.80 4.50 6.56
N ARG A 229 16.32 3.28 6.72
CA ARG A 229 16.13 2.19 5.74
C ARG A 229 14.67 1.84 5.55
N ILE A 230 13.85 1.86 6.60
CA ILE A 230 12.42 1.60 6.54
C ILE A 230 11.72 2.64 5.66
N TYR A 231 11.97 3.95 5.88
CA TYR A 231 11.37 5.01 5.07
C TYR A 231 11.83 4.99 3.61
N ILE A 232 13.11 4.66 3.35
CA ILE A 232 13.61 4.48 1.97
C ILE A 232 12.90 3.32 1.28
N LEU A 233 12.81 2.16 1.94
CA LEU A 233 12.11 0.99 1.40
C LEU A 233 10.63 1.25 1.16
N ALA A 234 9.96 1.94 2.09
CA ALA A 234 8.58 2.36 1.96
C ALA A 234 8.38 3.22 0.69
N SER A 235 9.21 4.25 0.54
CA SER A 235 9.12 5.16 -0.61
C SER A 235 9.49 4.49 -1.94
N CYS A 236 10.41 3.51 -1.95
CA CYS A 236 10.65 2.67 -3.13
C CYS A 236 9.38 1.89 -3.53
N MET A 237 8.62 1.38 -2.56
CA MET A 237 7.36 0.68 -2.83
C MET A 237 6.28 1.63 -3.34
N PHE A 238 6.23 2.86 -2.83
CA PHE A 238 5.30 3.88 -3.35
C PHE A 238 5.66 4.28 -4.79
N GLY A 239 6.95 4.40 -5.09
CA GLY A 239 7.44 4.63 -6.45
C GLY A 239 7.07 3.50 -7.41
N LEU A 240 7.31 2.25 -7.00
CA LEU A 240 6.92 1.07 -7.77
C LEU A 240 5.41 1.01 -8.01
N ALA A 241 4.60 1.20 -6.96
CA ALA A 241 3.16 1.19 -7.06
C ALA A 241 2.63 2.32 -7.97
N GLY A 242 3.24 3.51 -7.92
CA GLY A 242 2.92 4.64 -8.80
C GLY A 242 3.17 4.31 -10.28
N CYS A 243 4.31 3.70 -10.60
CA CYS A 243 4.59 3.24 -11.97
C CYS A 243 3.56 2.20 -12.45
N LEU A 244 3.21 1.22 -11.61
CA LEU A 244 2.21 0.20 -11.95
C LEU A 244 0.81 0.81 -12.10
N LEU A 245 0.49 1.81 -11.27
CA LEU A 245 -0.79 2.53 -11.36
C LEU A 245 -0.87 3.33 -12.67
N ALA A 246 0.19 4.03 -13.05
CA ALA A 246 0.30 4.73 -14.34
C ALA A 246 0.13 3.77 -15.52
N ALA A 247 0.80 2.62 -15.50
CA ALA A 247 0.67 1.60 -16.54
C ALA A 247 -0.76 1.06 -16.64
N LYS A 248 -1.45 0.87 -15.50
CA LYS A 248 -2.81 0.36 -15.44
C LYS A 248 -3.84 1.40 -15.91
N SER A 249 -3.68 2.66 -15.51
CA SER A 249 -4.64 3.74 -15.81
C SER A 249 -4.43 4.35 -17.21
N GLY A 250 -3.27 4.13 -17.84
CA GLY A 250 -2.90 4.77 -19.10
C GLY A 250 -2.62 6.27 -18.99
N GLY A 251 -2.51 6.78 -17.76
CA GLY A 251 -2.24 8.19 -17.48
C GLY A 251 -2.24 8.47 -15.98
N ALA A 252 -1.86 9.69 -15.60
CA ALA A 252 -1.85 10.16 -14.22
C ALA A 252 -2.20 11.65 -14.11
N SER A 253 -2.62 12.08 -12.95
CA SER A 253 -2.85 13.47 -12.58
C SER A 253 -2.32 13.71 -11.17
N VAL A 254 -2.25 14.95 -10.75
CA VAL A 254 -1.86 15.34 -9.38
C VAL A 254 -2.72 14.73 -8.28
N ASN A 255 -3.93 14.28 -8.61
CA ASN A 255 -4.85 13.61 -7.68
C ASN A 255 -4.79 12.08 -7.77
N THR A 256 -3.93 11.51 -8.61
CA THR A 256 -3.72 10.08 -8.68
C THR A 256 -3.23 9.55 -7.34
N ALA A 257 -3.75 8.40 -6.90
CA ALA A 257 -3.46 7.76 -5.62
C ALA A 257 -3.79 8.59 -4.35
N MET A 258 -4.59 9.66 -4.47
CA MET A 258 -5.06 10.42 -3.30
C MET A 258 -5.84 9.50 -2.36
N GLY A 259 -5.49 9.52 -1.06
CA GLY A 259 -6.12 8.71 -0.02
C GLY A 259 -5.61 7.27 0.09
N TYR A 260 -4.70 6.83 -0.80
CA TYR A 260 -4.15 5.47 -0.74
C TYR A 260 -3.33 5.21 0.52
N GLU A 261 -2.76 6.26 1.13
CA GLU A 261 -2.08 6.18 2.42
C GLU A 261 -3.03 5.71 3.53
N LEU A 262 -4.23 6.28 3.60
CA LEU A 262 -5.23 5.91 4.60
C LEU A 262 -5.77 4.50 4.36
N ASP A 263 -6.03 4.15 3.09
CA ASP A 263 -6.44 2.81 2.70
C ASP A 263 -5.41 1.75 3.10
N ALA A 264 -4.13 2.02 2.86
CA ALA A 264 -3.05 1.08 3.14
C ALA A 264 -2.81 0.92 4.66
N ILE A 265 -2.92 2.00 5.45
CA ILE A 265 -2.87 1.94 6.92
C ILE A 265 -4.03 1.09 7.44
N ALA A 266 -5.26 1.38 7.00
CA ALA A 266 -6.44 0.64 7.42
C ALA A 266 -6.34 -0.85 7.05
N ALA A 267 -6.00 -1.14 5.81
CA ALA A 267 -5.84 -2.51 5.34
C ALA A 267 -4.75 -3.26 6.11
N SER A 268 -3.60 -2.61 6.38
CA SER A 268 -2.53 -3.20 7.18
C SER A 268 -3.00 -3.51 8.61
N THR A 269 -3.75 -2.59 9.24
CA THR A 269 -4.27 -2.77 10.60
C THR A 269 -5.32 -3.88 10.64
N ILE A 270 -6.25 -3.94 9.68
CA ILE A 270 -7.22 -5.04 9.53
C ILE A 270 -6.46 -6.37 9.35
N GLY A 271 -5.35 -6.35 8.60
CA GLY A 271 -4.46 -7.48 8.39
C GLY A 271 -3.60 -7.87 9.60
N GLY A 272 -3.75 -7.15 10.74
CA GLY A 272 -3.07 -7.46 12.00
C GLY A 272 -1.70 -6.81 12.19
N VAL A 273 -1.39 -5.76 11.41
CA VAL A 273 -0.26 -4.88 11.71
C VAL A 273 -0.68 -3.92 12.81
N SER A 274 0.03 -3.90 13.92
CA SER A 274 -0.31 -3.03 15.04
C SER A 274 0.18 -1.60 14.82
N THR A 275 -0.69 -0.63 15.05
CA THR A 275 -0.36 0.79 15.05
C THR A 275 0.46 1.21 16.28
N THR A 276 0.45 0.38 17.32
CA THR A 276 1.29 0.55 18.52
C THR A 276 2.67 -0.10 18.38
N GLY A 277 2.95 -0.74 17.25
CA GLY A 277 4.24 -1.31 16.88
C GLY A 277 4.46 -2.77 17.28
N GLY A 278 5.58 -3.32 16.84
CA GLY A 278 6.11 -4.63 17.23
C GLY A 278 5.38 -5.85 16.66
N VAL A 279 4.27 -5.67 15.94
CA VAL A 279 3.46 -6.77 15.40
C VAL A 279 3.05 -6.49 13.96
N GLY A 280 3.13 -7.51 13.12
CA GLY A 280 2.67 -7.46 11.72
C GLY A 280 3.19 -8.66 10.94
N THR A 281 2.46 -9.08 9.91
CA THR A 281 2.87 -10.17 9.03
C THR A 281 2.52 -9.88 7.57
N VAL A 282 3.40 -10.26 6.66
CA VAL A 282 3.19 -10.04 5.21
C VAL A 282 1.91 -10.73 4.69
N PRO A 283 1.59 -11.98 5.04
CA PRO A 283 0.33 -12.59 4.64
C PRO A 283 -0.90 -11.90 5.26
N GLY A 284 -0.79 -11.41 6.49
CA GLY A 284 -1.87 -10.67 7.14
C GLY A 284 -2.21 -9.39 6.37
N ILE A 285 -1.21 -8.63 5.95
CA ILE A 285 -1.38 -7.42 5.12
C ILE A 285 -2.13 -7.75 3.83
N LEU A 286 -1.81 -8.87 3.16
CA LEU A 286 -2.51 -9.30 1.94
C LEU A 286 -4.00 -9.51 2.22
N VAL A 287 -4.33 -10.22 3.30
CA VAL A 287 -5.74 -10.46 3.69
C VAL A 287 -6.45 -9.14 3.96
N GLY A 288 -5.81 -8.22 4.69
CA GLY A 288 -6.39 -6.90 4.97
C GLY A 288 -6.66 -6.08 3.71
N VAL A 289 -5.70 -6.03 2.78
CA VAL A 289 -5.86 -5.31 1.50
C VAL A 289 -6.96 -5.94 0.64
N LEU A 290 -7.00 -7.27 0.57
CA LEU A 290 -8.00 -7.99 -0.20
C LEU A 290 -9.41 -7.72 0.33
N VAL A 291 -9.60 -7.80 1.64
CA VAL A 291 -10.88 -7.54 2.30
C VAL A 291 -11.32 -6.09 2.10
N PHE A 292 -10.38 -5.15 2.21
CA PHE A 292 -10.68 -3.73 2.03
C PHE A 292 -11.05 -3.39 0.58
N GLU A 293 -10.39 -4.02 -0.40
CA GLU A 293 -10.71 -3.84 -1.82
C GLU A 293 -12.04 -4.52 -2.19
N LEU A 294 -12.32 -5.71 -1.65
CA LEU A 294 -13.62 -6.38 -1.81
C LEU A 294 -14.77 -5.49 -1.33
N MET A 295 -14.61 -4.82 -0.18
CA MET A 295 -15.59 -3.86 0.32
C MET A 295 -15.85 -2.73 -0.68
N LYS A 296 -14.78 -2.14 -1.25
CA LYS A 296 -14.93 -1.06 -2.24
C LYS A 296 -15.69 -1.52 -3.47
N VAL A 297 -15.33 -2.70 -4.00
CA VAL A 297 -15.99 -3.28 -5.16
C VAL A 297 -17.45 -3.61 -4.83
N ALA A 298 -17.74 -4.11 -3.63
CA ALA A 298 -19.12 -4.37 -3.20
C ALA A 298 -19.96 -3.08 -3.17
N LEU A 299 -19.45 -1.99 -2.62
CA LEU A 299 -20.13 -0.70 -2.60
C LEU A 299 -20.37 -0.15 -4.03
N GLN A 300 -19.43 -0.36 -4.95
CA GLN A 300 -19.60 0.01 -6.36
C GLN A 300 -20.73 -0.77 -7.03
N PHE A 301 -20.81 -2.09 -6.80
CA PHE A 301 -21.89 -2.92 -7.34
C PHE A 301 -23.27 -2.58 -6.76
N MET A 302 -23.32 -2.10 -5.54
CA MET A 302 -24.54 -1.56 -4.92
C MET A 302 -24.92 -0.16 -5.43
N ASN A 303 -24.19 0.38 -6.41
CA ASN A 303 -24.37 1.76 -6.93
C ASN A 303 -24.29 2.83 -5.85
N VAL A 304 -23.55 2.58 -4.78
CA VAL A 304 -23.29 3.57 -3.73
C VAL A 304 -22.41 4.68 -4.30
N ASN A 305 -22.86 5.93 -4.19
CA ASN A 305 -22.09 7.07 -4.65
C ASN A 305 -20.70 7.09 -3.97
N SER A 306 -19.68 7.43 -4.75
CA SER A 306 -18.28 7.48 -4.28
C SER A 306 -18.11 8.32 -3.01
N SER A 307 -18.93 9.37 -2.81
CA SER A 307 -18.89 10.18 -1.61
C SER A 307 -19.25 9.39 -0.34
N TYR A 308 -20.23 8.50 -0.40
CA TYR A 308 -20.58 7.62 0.72
C TYR A 308 -19.51 6.55 0.96
N THR A 309 -18.79 6.12 -0.12
CA THR A 309 -17.68 5.19 0.02
C THR A 309 -16.59 5.76 0.92
N TYR A 310 -16.28 7.06 0.85
CA TYR A 310 -15.34 7.71 1.77
C TYR A 310 -15.81 7.69 3.23
N ILE A 311 -17.12 7.86 3.48
CA ILE A 311 -17.68 7.76 4.83
C ILE A 311 -17.50 6.36 5.39
N VAL A 312 -17.86 5.34 4.61
CA VAL A 312 -17.69 3.93 5.03
C VAL A 312 -16.23 3.60 5.28
N GLN A 313 -15.32 4.03 4.40
CA GLN A 313 -13.88 3.84 4.58
C GLN A 313 -13.39 4.48 5.88
N GLY A 314 -13.77 5.73 6.15
CA GLY A 314 -13.40 6.43 7.39
C GLY A 314 -13.89 5.71 8.64
N LEU A 315 -15.14 5.25 8.65
CA LEU A 315 -15.68 4.47 9.76
C LEU A 315 -14.94 3.14 9.97
N VAL A 316 -14.63 2.45 8.88
CA VAL A 316 -13.87 1.19 8.95
C VAL A 316 -12.46 1.42 9.51
N ILE A 317 -11.78 2.50 9.12
CA ILE A 317 -10.47 2.87 9.67
C ILE A 317 -10.56 3.10 11.18
N ILE A 318 -11.53 3.92 11.64
CA ILE A 318 -11.71 4.23 13.06
C ILE A 318 -11.97 2.96 13.86
N VAL A 319 -12.87 2.10 13.39
CA VAL A 319 -13.21 0.84 14.06
C VAL A 319 -12.02 -0.12 14.09
N ALA A 320 -11.29 -0.26 12.99
CA ALA A 320 -10.12 -1.12 12.91
C ALA A 320 -9.04 -0.70 13.90
N VAL A 321 -8.70 0.58 13.93
CA VAL A 321 -7.68 1.13 14.85
C VAL A 321 -8.15 1.03 16.31
N ALA A 322 -9.43 1.33 16.60
CA ALA A 322 -9.97 1.20 17.94
C ALA A 322 -9.91 -0.24 18.48
N ILE A 323 -10.19 -1.22 17.63
CA ILE A 323 -10.07 -2.65 17.98
C ILE A 323 -8.60 -3.03 18.22
N ASP A 324 -7.67 -2.55 17.39
CA ASP A 324 -6.22 -2.82 17.55
C ASP A 324 -5.72 -2.29 18.90
N ILE A 325 -6.02 -1.03 19.22
CA ILE A 325 -5.64 -0.41 20.49
C ILE A 325 -6.24 -1.17 21.70
N ARG A 326 -7.52 -1.56 21.64
CA ARG A 326 -8.13 -2.36 22.70
C ARG A 326 -7.46 -3.71 22.89
N LYS A 327 -7.10 -4.41 21.81
CA LYS A 327 -6.35 -5.67 21.88
C LYS A 327 -4.97 -5.49 22.54
N TYR A 328 -4.32 -4.36 22.30
CA TYR A 328 -3.04 -4.03 22.92
C TYR A 328 -3.18 -3.75 24.42
N LEU A 329 -4.18 -2.94 24.81
CA LEU A 329 -4.44 -2.63 26.22
C LEU A 329 -4.87 -3.86 27.04
N ALA A 330 -5.57 -4.81 26.43
CA ALA A 330 -5.99 -6.04 27.09
C ALA A 330 -4.85 -7.06 27.31
N LYS A 331 -3.67 -6.83 26.71
CA LYS A 331 -2.47 -7.69 26.90
C LYS A 331 -1.47 -7.14 27.93
N LYS A 332 -1.64 -5.89 28.35
CA LYS A 332 -0.93 -5.27 29.48
C LYS A 332 -1.69 -5.54 30.78
#